data_a36f103ea1ce1eab962ed510df691627
#
_entry.id   a36f103ea1ce1eab962ed510df691627
#
_cell.length_a   1.000
_cell.length_b   1.000
_cell.length_c   1.000
_cell.angle_alpha   90.00
_cell.angle_beta   90.00
_cell.angle_gamma   90.00
#
_symmetry.space_group_name_H-M   'P 1'
#
loop_
_entity.id
_entity.type
_entity.pdbx_description
1 polymer ?
#
loop_
_entity_poly.entity_id
_entity_poly.type
_entity_poly.pdbx_seq_one_letter_code
_entity_poly.pdbx_strand_id
1 'polypeptide(L)'
;MGAMSSKYNDIPETASRAYDKDRDGFVISGGAGVLVLECYEHAKARGAKIYAEITGYGATSDGHDMVAPSGEGGERSMKLALSNIENRKISYINAHGTSTPAGDVVEIKAIRRIFGNGDIPPISSTKSLTGHSLGAAGVHEAIYSILMMHSGFLSASSN
;
A
#
# COMPACT_ATOMS: atom_id res chain seq x y z
N MET A 1 4.14 -17.75 13.99
CA MET A 1 4.34 -16.31 14.22
C MET A 1 3.06 -15.54 14.57
N GLY A 2 1.88 -16.14 14.56
CA GLY A 2 0.62 -15.52 15.01
C GLY A 2 0.19 -14.25 14.25
N ALA A 3 0.64 -14.08 13.01
CA ALA A 3 0.34 -12.89 12.21
C ALA A 3 -0.89 -13.05 11.30
N MET A 4 -1.37 -14.27 11.13
CA MET A 4 -2.59 -14.57 10.34
C MET A 4 -3.83 -14.42 11.21
N SER A 5 -4.91 -13.91 10.60
CA SER A 5 -6.23 -13.87 11.23
C SER A 5 -6.73 -15.28 11.54
N SER A 6 -7.33 -15.45 12.70
CA SER A 6 -7.96 -16.71 13.12
C SER A 6 -9.28 -16.50 13.85
N LYS A 7 -9.52 -15.30 14.40
CA LYS A 7 -10.71 -14.96 15.17
C LYS A 7 -11.99 -14.99 14.34
N TYR A 8 -11.86 -14.80 13.03
CA TYR A 8 -13.01 -14.65 12.12
C TYR A 8 -13.21 -15.86 11.21
N ASN A 9 -12.70 -17.04 11.57
CA ASN A 9 -12.86 -18.26 10.75
C ASN A 9 -14.31 -18.64 10.46
N ASP A 10 -15.22 -18.31 11.39
CA ASP A 10 -16.67 -18.59 11.24
C ASP A 10 -17.41 -17.51 10.41
N ILE A 11 -16.79 -16.33 10.18
CA ILE A 11 -17.33 -15.23 9.40
C ILE A 11 -16.22 -14.62 8.52
N PRO A 12 -15.63 -15.41 7.60
CA PRO A 12 -14.38 -15.07 6.91
C PRO A 12 -14.44 -13.79 6.07
N GLU A 13 -15.62 -13.39 5.60
CA GLU A 13 -15.84 -12.15 4.87
C GLU A 13 -15.52 -10.89 5.69
N THR A 14 -15.45 -10.99 7.01
CA THR A 14 -15.09 -9.89 7.92
C THR A 14 -13.67 -9.97 8.46
N ALA A 15 -12.89 -10.96 8.04
CA ALA A 15 -11.58 -11.24 8.64
C ALA A 15 -10.50 -10.22 8.23
N SER A 16 -10.45 -9.81 6.95
CA SER A 16 -9.52 -8.79 6.48
C SER A 16 -10.09 -7.40 6.74
N ARG A 17 -9.59 -6.73 7.78
CA ARG A 17 -10.12 -5.47 8.31
C ARG A 17 -8.99 -4.49 8.67
N ALA A 18 -8.24 -4.07 7.66
CA ALA A 18 -7.14 -3.14 7.85
C ALA A 18 -7.58 -1.87 8.61
N TYR A 19 -6.82 -1.49 9.62
CA TYR A 19 -7.02 -0.34 10.51
C TYR A 19 -8.19 -0.43 11.50
N ASP A 20 -9.01 -1.47 11.41
CA ASP A 20 -10.08 -1.70 12.38
C ASP A 20 -9.53 -2.03 13.77
N LYS A 21 -10.26 -1.64 14.82
CA LYS A 21 -9.83 -1.86 16.22
C LYS A 21 -9.81 -3.34 16.61
N ASP A 22 -10.65 -4.16 15.98
CA ASP A 22 -10.82 -5.58 16.29
C ASP A 22 -10.02 -6.49 15.34
N ARG A 23 -9.13 -5.92 14.49
CA ARG A 23 -8.26 -6.69 13.59
C ARG A 23 -7.35 -7.63 14.38
N ASP A 24 -7.10 -8.81 13.84
CA ASP A 24 -6.31 -9.85 14.53
C ASP A 24 -5.20 -10.47 13.69
N GLY A 25 -5.05 -10.05 12.43
CA GLY A 25 -4.03 -10.56 11.54
C GLY A 25 -4.42 -10.45 10.07
N PHE A 26 -3.48 -10.79 9.19
CA PHE A 26 -3.74 -10.76 7.75
C PHE A 26 -4.48 -12.01 7.26
N VAL A 27 -5.22 -11.87 6.17
CA VAL A 27 -5.82 -12.98 5.44
C VAL A 27 -4.98 -13.24 4.20
N ILE A 28 -4.46 -14.47 4.07
CA ILE A 28 -3.67 -14.85 2.91
C ILE A 28 -4.55 -14.96 1.66
N SER A 29 -4.04 -14.52 0.54
CA SER A 29 -4.69 -14.69 -0.76
C SER A 29 -3.65 -15.04 -1.84
N GLY A 30 -4.12 -15.27 -3.05
CA GLY A 30 -3.28 -15.56 -4.19
C GLY A 30 -3.50 -14.58 -5.34
N GLY A 31 -2.68 -14.71 -6.36
CA GLY A 31 -2.82 -13.94 -7.58
C GLY A 31 -1.48 -13.67 -8.25
N ALA A 32 -1.56 -13.02 -9.39
CA ALA A 32 -0.41 -12.55 -10.16
C ALA A 32 -0.78 -11.27 -10.90
N GLY A 33 0.23 -10.49 -11.26
CA GLY A 33 0.04 -9.31 -12.09
C GLY A 33 1.33 -9.00 -12.85
N VAL A 34 1.19 -8.29 -13.97
CA VAL A 34 2.31 -7.82 -14.77
C VAL A 34 2.10 -6.36 -15.11
N LEU A 35 3.11 -5.54 -14.86
CA LEU A 35 3.18 -4.16 -15.31
C LEU A 35 4.34 -4.04 -16.30
N VAL A 36 4.08 -3.47 -17.45
CA VAL A 36 5.12 -3.14 -18.43
C VAL A 36 5.67 -1.76 -18.09
N LEU A 37 6.93 -1.71 -17.69
CA LEU A 37 7.66 -0.48 -17.42
C LEU A 37 8.50 -0.12 -18.63
N GLU A 38 8.40 1.12 -19.05
CA GLU A 38 9.05 1.62 -20.25
C GLU A 38 9.58 3.03 -20.02
N CYS A 39 10.68 3.38 -20.65
CA CYS A 39 11.13 4.76 -20.67
C CYS A 39 10.06 5.64 -21.35
N TYR A 40 9.72 6.78 -20.74
CA TYR A 40 8.65 7.68 -21.19
C TYR A 40 8.82 8.07 -22.67
N GLU A 41 10.01 8.51 -23.07
CA GLU A 41 10.27 8.93 -24.45
C GLU A 41 10.15 7.78 -25.46
N HIS A 42 10.52 6.56 -25.07
CA HIS A 42 10.34 5.37 -25.89
C HIS A 42 8.87 5.03 -26.07
N ALA A 43 8.11 4.99 -24.99
CA ALA A 43 6.67 4.73 -25.02
C ALA A 43 5.94 5.74 -25.92
N LYS A 44 6.27 7.03 -25.75
CA LYS A 44 5.71 8.12 -26.54
C LYS A 44 6.06 8.03 -28.02
N ALA A 45 7.33 7.73 -28.35
CA ALA A 45 7.80 7.63 -29.73
C ALA A 45 7.09 6.52 -30.53
N ARG A 46 6.72 5.40 -29.86
CA ARG A 46 5.96 4.32 -30.50
C ARG A 46 4.44 4.44 -30.39
N GLY A 47 3.92 5.56 -29.86
CA GLY A 47 2.49 5.80 -29.70
C GLY A 47 1.80 4.90 -28.67
N ALA A 48 2.53 4.44 -27.65
CA ALA A 48 1.96 3.59 -26.60
C ALA A 48 0.92 4.36 -25.77
N LYS A 49 -0.11 3.64 -25.33
CA LYS A 49 -0.99 4.16 -24.28
C LYS A 49 -0.25 4.15 -22.95
N ILE A 50 0.04 5.33 -22.41
CA ILE A 50 0.65 5.49 -21.10
C ILE A 50 -0.47 5.59 -20.05
N TYR A 51 -0.46 4.70 -19.06
CA TYR A 51 -1.46 4.68 -18.00
C TYR A 51 -1.08 5.56 -16.82
N ALA A 52 0.19 5.63 -16.49
CA ALA A 52 0.74 6.44 -15.43
C ALA A 52 2.25 6.62 -15.61
N GLU A 53 2.82 7.58 -14.90
CA GLU A 53 4.27 7.75 -14.77
C GLU A 53 4.70 7.39 -13.35
N ILE A 54 5.81 6.67 -13.22
CA ILE A 54 6.48 6.47 -11.94
C ILE A 54 7.44 7.63 -11.75
N THR A 55 7.11 8.56 -10.87
CA THR A 55 7.88 9.78 -10.63
C THR A 55 8.77 9.71 -9.40
N GLY A 56 8.64 8.68 -8.59
CA GLY A 56 9.46 8.47 -7.41
C GLY A 56 9.55 6.99 -7.03
N TYR A 57 10.65 6.65 -6.39
CA TYR A 57 10.90 5.29 -5.91
C TYR A 57 11.67 5.33 -4.59
N GLY A 58 11.33 4.44 -3.68
CA GLY A 58 12.04 4.26 -2.43
C GLY A 58 11.96 2.82 -1.95
N ALA A 59 13.12 2.23 -1.67
CA ALA A 59 13.24 0.92 -1.06
C ALA A 59 14.25 0.98 0.08
N THR A 60 13.92 0.39 1.20
CA THR A 60 14.76 0.35 2.39
C THR A 60 14.57 -0.97 3.12
N SER A 61 15.59 -1.38 3.87
CA SER A 61 15.48 -2.47 4.83
C SER A 61 15.23 -1.91 6.22
N ASP A 62 14.24 -2.46 6.92
CA ASP A 62 14.04 -2.20 8.35
C ASP A 62 14.79 -3.30 9.13
N GLY A 63 16.00 -2.99 9.56
CA GLY A 63 16.87 -3.94 10.26
C GLY A 63 16.62 -4.04 11.77
N HIS A 64 15.52 -3.50 12.26
CA HIS A 64 15.21 -3.45 13.69
C HIS A 64 14.91 -4.85 14.27
N ASP A 65 14.03 -5.59 13.63
CA ASP A 65 13.59 -6.91 14.05
C ASP A 65 13.21 -7.75 12.84
N MET A 66 13.24 -9.09 12.99
CA MET A 66 12.91 -10.02 11.91
C MET A 66 11.42 -9.98 11.52
N VAL A 67 10.53 -9.62 12.45
CA VAL A 67 9.07 -9.72 12.31
C VAL A 67 8.36 -8.40 12.62
N ALA A 68 8.83 -7.65 13.63
CA ALA A 68 8.20 -6.44 14.10
C ALA A 68 8.77 -5.20 13.42
N PRO A 69 7.97 -4.49 12.58
CA PRO A 69 8.46 -3.28 11.91
C PRO A 69 8.66 -2.14 12.92
N SER A 70 9.76 -1.41 12.80
CA SER A 70 10.00 -0.19 13.58
C SER A 70 9.22 1.02 13.08
N GLY A 71 8.88 1.01 11.80
CA GLY A 71 8.31 2.12 11.04
C GLY A 71 9.35 3.08 10.48
N GLU A 72 10.62 3.00 10.88
CA GLU A 72 11.70 3.82 10.32
C GLU A 72 11.97 3.44 8.86
N GLY A 73 12.00 2.14 8.53
CA GLY A 73 12.16 1.68 7.17
C GLY A 73 11.10 2.24 6.23
N GLY A 74 9.82 2.18 6.63
CA GLY A 74 8.71 2.76 5.87
C GLY A 74 8.83 4.28 5.72
N GLU A 75 9.20 4.99 6.78
CA GLU A 75 9.43 6.44 6.72
C GLU A 75 10.55 6.80 5.75
N ARG A 76 11.70 6.12 5.80
CA ARG A 76 12.82 6.36 4.88
C ARG A 76 12.43 6.06 3.43
N SER A 77 11.72 4.97 3.19
CA SER A 77 11.22 4.59 1.87
C SER A 77 10.33 5.67 1.27
N MET A 78 9.35 6.17 2.04
CA MET A 78 8.48 7.28 1.60
C MET A 78 9.28 8.56 1.35
N LYS A 79 10.23 8.92 2.22
CA LYS A 79 11.10 10.10 2.00
C LYS A 79 11.87 9.99 0.68
N LEU A 80 12.44 8.83 0.38
CA LEU A 80 13.15 8.58 -0.87
C LEU A 80 12.21 8.72 -2.08
N ALA A 81 11.03 8.11 -2.03
CA ALA A 81 10.05 8.19 -3.10
C ALA A 81 9.59 9.63 -3.38
N LEU A 82 9.53 10.47 -2.34
CA LEU A 82 9.10 11.86 -2.44
C LEU A 82 10.24 12.86 -2.72
N SER A 83 11.50 12.43 -2.73
CA SER A 83 12.65 13.34 -2.76
C SER A 83 12.73 14.22 -4.01
N ASN A 84 12.27 13.71 -5.14
CA ASN A 84 12.34 14.39 -6.44
C ASN A 84 11.00 14.98 -6.90
N ILE A 85 9.98 15.01 -6.01
CA ILE A 85 8.67 15.55 -6.34
C ILE A 85 8.59 17.00 -5.87
N GLU A 86 8.57 17.96 -6.81
CA GLU A 86 8.60 19.40 -6.52
C GLU A 86 7.33 19.87 -5.78
N ASN A 87 6.15 19.45 -6.20
CA ASN A 87 4.87 19.74 -5.56
C ASN A 87 4.30 18.47 -4.92
N ARG A 88 4.63 18.21 -3.67
CA ARG A 88 4.29 17.00 -2.90
C ARG A 88 2.79 16.84 -2.59
N LYS A 89 1.92 17.24 -3.53
CA LYS A 89 0.48 17.02 -3.37
C LYS A 89 0.15 15.57 -3.74
N ILE A 90 0.19 14.71 -2.75
CA ILE A 90 -0.24 13.33 -2.89
C ILE A 90 -1.75 13.27 -2.74
N SER A 91 -2.44 12.66 -3.71
CA SER A 91 -3.90 12.57 -3.72
C SER A 91 -4.44 11.33 -3.01
N TYR A 92 -3.60 10.30 -2.87
CA TYR A 92 -3.99 9.02 -2.27
C TYR A 92 -2.78 8.18 -1.88
N ILE A 93 -2.93 7.40 -0.84
CA ILE A 93 -1.96 6.38 -0.42
C ILE A 93 -2.66 5.02 -0.40
N ASN A 94 -2.23 4.11 -1.27
CA ASN A 94 -2.56 2.70 -1.14
C ASN A 94 -1.56 2.08 -0.16
N ALA A 95 -1.99 1.87 1.06
CA ALA A 95 -1.11 1.46 2.13
C ALA A 95 -0.91 -0.06 2.16
N HIS A 96 0.13 -0.50 2.85
CA HIS A 96 0.35 -1.92 3.09
C HIS A 96 -0.78 -2.55 3.92
N GLY A 97 -1.19 -1.91 5.00
CA GLY A 97 -2.38 -2.19 5.80
C GLY A 97 -2.85 -3.64 5.77
N THR A 98 -2.18 -4.51 6.53
CA THR A 98 -2.39 -5.97 6.46
C THR A 98 -3.43 -6.49 7.43
N SER A 99 -4.09 -5.63 8.19
CA SER A 99 -5.00 -6.03 9.27
C SER A 99 -4.27 -6.64 10.48
N THR A 100 -2.98 -6.37 10.62
CA THR A 100 -2.20 -6.86 11.77
C THR A 100 -2.27 -5.87 12.94
N PRO A 101 -2.37 -6.34 14.18
CA PRO A 101 -2.47 -5.46 15.36
C PRO A 101 -1.32 -4.44 15.46
N ALA A 102 -0.09 -4.86 15.19
CA ALA A 102 1.08 -4.01 15.30
C ALA A 102 1.37 -3.23 14.01
N GLY A 103 1.34 -3.89 12.84
CA GLY A 103 1.80 -3.33 11.57
C GLY A 103 1.03 -2.10 11.12
N ASP A 104 -0.28 -2.17 11.18
CA ASP A 104 -1.17 -1.09 10.70
C ASP A 104 -0.93 0.23 11.47
N VAL A 105 -0.75 0.15 12.79
CA VAL A 105 -0.49 1.33 13.63
C VAL A 105 0.89 1.93 13.34
N VAL A 106 1.90 1.07 13.16
CA VAL A 106 3.27 1.50 12.85
C VAL A 106 3.33 2.22 11.52
N GLU A 107 2.64 1.69 10.50
CA GLU A 107 2.56 2.30 9.17
C GLU A 107 1.88 3.68 9.21
N ILE A 108 0.72 3.81 9.85
CA ILE A 108 0.03 5.09 10.00
C ILE A 108 0.91 6.12 10.75
N LYS A 109 1.63 5.70 11.78
CA LYS A 109 2.59 6.59 12.47
C LYS A 109 3.71 7.05 11.54
N ALA A 110 4.23 6.17 10.69
CA ALA A 110 5.26 6.52 9.70
C ALA A 110 4.71 7.53 8.66
N ILE A 111 3.51 7.31 8.14
CA ILE A 111 2.83 8.23 7.22
C ILE A 111 2.64 9.61 7.88
N ARG A 112 2.17 9.67 9.12
CA ARG A 112 2.01 10.92 9.87
C ARG A 112 3.33 11.68 10.06
N ARG A 113 4.45 11.00 10.23
CA ARG A 113 5.78 11.66 10.30
C ARG A 113 6.19 12.31 8.99
N ILE A 114 5.70 11.81 7.86
CA ILE A 114 5.99 12.37 6.53
C ILE A 114 5.09 13.56 6.19
N PHE A 115 3.79 13.42 6.42
CA PHE A 115 2.77 14.39 5.97
C PHE A 115 2.31 15.36 7.07
N GLY A 116 2.72 15.13 8.32
CA GLY A 116 2.21 15.89 9.47
C GLY A 116 0.80 15.47 9.88
N ASN A 117 0.15 16.29 10.70
CA ASN A 117 -1.19 15.97 11.23
C ASN A 117 -2.34 16.66 10.48
N GLY A 118 -2.04 17.56 9.52
CA GLY A 118 -3.05 18.40 8.87
C GLY A 118 -3.40 18.01 7.44
N ASP A 119 -2.41 17.58 6.65
CA ASP A 119 -2.56 17.36 5.20
C ASP A 119 -2.28 15.92 4.80
N ILE A 120 -2.71 14.96 5.62
CA ILE A 120 -2.53 13.53 5.30
C ILE A 120 -3.47 13.19 4.14
N PRO A 121 -2.95 12.66 3.01
CA PRO A 121 -3.79 12.21 1.91
C PRO A 121 -4.77 11.11 2.37
N PRO A 122 -5.90 10.92 1.68
CA PRO A 122 -6.74 9.73 1.89
C PRO A 122 -5.91 8.47 1.83
N ILE A 123 -6.14 7.56 2.77
CA ILE A 123 -5.41 6.29 2.91
C ILE A 123 -6.43 5.17 2.91
N SER A 124 -6.18 4.12 2.16
CA SER A 124 -6.88 2.85 2.33
C SER A 124 -5.96 1.66 2.04
N SER A 125 -6.35 0.50 2.49
CA SER A 125 -5.73 -0.77 2.10
C SER A 125 -6.70 -1.62 1.31
N THR A 126 -6.37 -1.90 0.06
CA THR A 126 -7.15 -2.80 -0.78
C THR A 126 -7.13 -4.25 -0.29
N LYS A 127 -6.21 -4.58 0.64
CA LYS A 127 -6.14 -5.92 1.24
C LYS A 127 -7.35 -6.26 2.11
N SER A 128 -8.12 -5.26 2.57
CA SER A 128 -9.41 -5.53 3.22
C SER A 128 -10.42 -6.19 2.28
N LEU A 129 -10.26 -6.02 0.97
CA LEU A 129 -11.13 -6.60 -0.07
C LEU A 129 -10.51 -7.85 -0.71
N THR A 130 -9.18 -7.89 -0.86
CA THR A 130 -8.49 -8.91 -1.66
C THR A 130 -7.68 -9.90 -0.83
N GLY A 131 -7.47 -9.63 0.45
CA GLY A 131 -6.46 -10.33 1.25
C GLY A 131 -5.03 -9.94 0.84
N HIS A 132 -4.06 -10.62 1.41
CA HIS A 132 -2.64 -10.38 1.22
C HIS A 132 -2.02 -11.46 0.32
N SER A 133 -1.77 -11.13 -0.92
CA SER A 133 -1.17 -12.01 -1.92
C SER A 133 0.38 -12.04 -1.88
N LEU A 134 0.97 -11.66 -0.73
CA LEU A 134 2.41 -11.70 -0.47
C LEU A 134 3.23 -11.01 -1.57
N GLY A 135 4.06 -11.77 -2.30
CA GLY A 135 4.91 -11.22 -3.35
C GLY A 135 4.16 -10.58 -4.53
N ALA A 136 2.89 -10.92 -4.76
CA ALA A 136 2.06 -10.28 -5.78
C ALA A 136 1.31 -9.04 -5.28
N ALA A 137 1.31 -8.75 -3.98
CA ALA A 137 0.53 -7.65 -3.42
C ALA A 137 0.88 -6.29 -4.03
N GLY A 138 2.17 -6.00 -4.20
CA GLY A 138 2.61 -4.72 -4.74
C GLY A 138 2.16 -4.47 -6.18
N VAL A 139 2.21 -5.47 -7.05
CA VAL A 139 1.72 -5.32 -8.43
C VAL A 139 0.21 -5.19 -8.49
N HIS A 140 -0.53 -5.89 -7.63
CA HIS A 140 -1.99 -5.74 -7.52
C HIS A 140 -2.35 -4.31 -7.09
N GLU A 141 -1.71 -3.80 -6.05
CA GLU A 141 -1.95 -2.46 -5.51
C GLU A 141 -1.60 -1.35 -6.50
N ALA A 142 -0.54 -1.53 -7.27
CA ALA A 142 -0.19 -0.61 -8.35
C ALA A 142 -1.28 -0.60 -9.45
N ILE A 143 -1.75 -1.78 -9.87
CA ILE A 143 -2.84 -1.90 -10.85
C ILE A 143 -4.13 -1.26 -10.32
N TYR A 144 -4.52 -1.56 -9.07
CA TYR A 144 -5.72 -0.97 -8.45
C TYR A 144 -5.61 0.56 -8.35
N SER A 145 -4.44 1.08 -7.97
CA SER A 145 -4.21 2.52 -7.90
C SER A 145 -4.35 3.20 -9.26
N ILE A 146 -3.82 2.58 -10.32
CA ILE A 146 -4.00 3.06 -11.70
C ILE A 146 -5.49 3.04 -12.10
N LEU A 147 -6.20 1.97 -11.82
CA LEU A 147 -7.63 1.85 -12.13
C LEU A 147 -8.46 2.89 -11.36
N MET A 148 -8.20 3.08 -10.07
CA MET A 148 -8.84 4.11 -9.25
C MET A 148 -8.59 5.51 -9.80
N MET A 149 -7.36 5.81 -10.17
CA MET A 149 -6.97 7.10 -10.75
C MET A 149 -7.72 7.37 -12.07
N HIS A 150 -7.83 6.38 -12.96
CA HIS A 150 -8.53 6.54 -14.22
C HIS A 150 -10.06 6.60 -14.08
N SER A 151 -10.60 5.97 -13.06
CA SER A 151 -12.05 5.89 -12.85
C SER A 151 -12.59 6.95 -11.88
N GLY A 152 -11.71 7.74 -11.27
CA GLY A 152 -12.08 8.87 -10.41
C GLY A 152 -12.70 8.45 -9.07
N PHE A 153 -12.30 7.33 -8.49
CA PHE A 153 -12.75 6.90 -7.17
C PHE A 153 -11.60 6.40 -6.31
N LEU A 154 -11.83 6.27 -5.01
CA LEU A 154 -10.92 5.62 -4.08
C LEU A 154 -11.63 4.42 -3.45
N SER A 155 -10.95 3.28 -3.41
CA SER A 155 -11.45 2.11 -2.68
C SER A 155 -11.38 2.36 -1.18
N ALA A 156 -12.41 2.00 -0.47
CA ALA A 156 -12.39 2.01 0.99
C ALA A 156 -11.58 0.83 1.54
N SER A 157 -11.11 0.96 2.79
CA SER A 157 -10.83 -0.22 3.61
C SER A 157 -12.17 -0.75 4.10
N SER A 158 -12.51 -1.98 3.71
CA SER A 158 -13.77 -2.61 4.09
C SER A 158 -13.69 -3.17 5.52
N ASN A 159 -14.85 -3.32 6.20
CA ASN A 159 -15.07 -3.79 7.58
C ASN A 159 -14.67 -2.83 8.70
#